data_c5516a4e7f1e9707280f8b0303c09a1c
#
_entry.id   c5516a4e7f1e9707280f8b0303c09a1c
#
_cell.length_a   1.000
_cell.length_b   1.000
_cell.length_c   1.000
_cell.angle_alpha   90.00
_cell.angle_beta   90.00
_cell.angle_gamma   90.00
#
_symmetry.space_group_name_H-M   'P 1'
#
loop_
_entity.id
_entity.type
_entity.pdbx_description
1 polymer ?
#
loop_
_entity_poly.entity_id
_entity_poly.type
_entity_poly.pdbx_seq_one_letter_code
_entity_poly.pdbx_strand_id
1 'polypeptide(L)'
;DIETKELGYIGIASPGTTENNCIYNVVNLGVEKLDIAKILNKEFGLEVKIKNDAKCAGIAESMYGSTKPAQDNIYLCLGTGIGGAAFINNKLVEPRYKSGMEFGHMIIQKDGRECKCGSKGCFETYCSMKVLKREISETLELNENETGANIVNEIRKHIDDLRIKPLIEEYVQYLAIGIANLINIFEPEIICIGGSFVYIGDLIIPKLKKEIQEKG
;
A
#
# COMPACT_ATOMS: atom_id res chain seq x y z
N ASP A 1 3.46 1.10 33.92
CA ASP A 1 4.80 0.85 33.39
C ASP A 1 4.99 -0.66 33.31
N ILE A 2 5.35 -1.17 32.11
CA ILE A 2 5.65 -2.59 31.88
C ILE A 2 7.16 -2.78 32.09
N GLU A 3 7.55 -3.70 32.97
CA GLU A 3 8.97 -4.03 33.12
C GLU A 3 9.47 -4.79 31.88
N THR A 4 10.67 -4.44 31.38
CA THR A 4 11.25 -5.08 30.19
C THR A 4 11.42 -6.59 30.32
N LYS A 5 11.51 -7.10 31.56
CA LYS A 5 11.57 -8.54 31.88
C LYS A 5 10.31 -9.32 31.51
N GLU A 6 9.17 -8.63 31.36
CA GLU A 6 7.88 -9.23 30.99
C GLU A 6 7.68 -9.27 29.46
N LEU A 7 8.58 -8.63 28.69
CA LEU A 7 8.50 -8.55 27.25
C LEU A 7 9.30 -9.67 26.59
N GLY A 8 8.72 -10.35 25.59
CA GLY A 8 9.40 -11.41 24.85
C GLY A 8 10.27 -10.87 23.70
N TYR A 9 9.80 -9.82 23.00
CA TYR A 9 10.48 -9.22 21.86
C TYR A 9 9.95 -7.83 21.53
N ILE A 10 10.67 -7.10 20.67
CA ILE A 10 10.25 -5.83 20.10
C ILE A 10 9.87 -6.08 18.63
N GLY A 11 8.64 -5.75 18.24
CA GLY A 11 8.16 -5.78 16.86
C GLY A 11 8.18 -4.40 16.22
N ILE A 12 8.75 -4.27 15.03
CA ILE A 12 8.82 -3.01 14.27
C ILE A 12 8.22 -3.20 12.90
N ALA A 13 7.20 -2.40 12.58
CA ALA A 13 6.72 -2.18 11.22
C ALA A 13 7.44 -0.97 10.64
N SER A 14 8.14 -1.11 9.52
CA SER A 14 8.95 -0.04 8.93
C SER A 14 8.69 0.11 7.44
N PRO A 15 8.63 1.34 6.91
CA PRO A 15 8.75 1.55 5.48
C PRO A 15 10.12 1.10 4.97
N GLY A 16 10.26 0.96 3.64
CA GLY A 16 11.50 0.52 3.00
C GLY A 16 11.68 -0.99 2.99
N THR A 17 12.86 -1.42 2.55
CA THR A 17 13.23 -2.84 2.50
C THR A 17 13.77 -3.29 3.85
N THR A 18 13.29 -4.43 4.34
CA THR A 18 13.76 -5.01 5.61
C THR A 18 14.50 -6.32 5.35
N GLU A 19 15.75 -6.41 5.75
CA GLU A 19 16.57 -7.60 5.59
C GLU A 19 17.48 -7.78 6.81
N ASN A 20 17.58 -9.01 7.32
CA ASN A 20 18.44 -9.35 8.47
C ASN A 20 18.29 -8.39 9.66
N ASN A 21 17.07 -7.98 9.98
CA ASN A 21 16.73 -7.01 11.01
C ASN A 21 17.38 -5.61 10.84
N CYS A 22 17.78 -5.29 9.62
CA CYS A 22 18.13 -3.93 9.19
C CYS A 22 17.05 -3.35 8.31
N ILE A 23 16.94 -2.04 8.30
CA ILE A 23 16.06 -1.27 7.42
C ILE A 23 16.94 -0.59 6.36
N TYR A 24 16.53 -0.67 5.10
CA TYR A 24 17.24 -0.07 3.97
C TYR A 24 16.32 0.83 3.16
N ASN A 25 16.89 1.85 2.56
CA ASN A 25 16.24 2.72 1.57
C ASN A 25 14.94 3.37 2.08
N VAL A 26 14.97 3.92 3.28
CA VAL A 26 13.83 4.68 3.82
C VAL A 26 13.88 6.12 3.27
N VAL A 27 13.43 6.28 2.04
CA VAL A 27 13.50 7.56 1.30
C VAL A 27 12.85 8.71 2.07
N ASN A 28 11.74 8.44 2.74
CA ASN A 28 11.00 9.47 3.50
C ASN A 28 11.74 9.96 4.76
N LEU A 29 12.71 9.20 5.26
CA LEU A 29 13.52 9.55 6.43
C LEU A 29 14.96 9.90 6.04
N GLY A 30 15.32 9.88 4.75
CA GLY A 30 16.69 10.11 4.30
C GLY A 30 17.71 9.08 4.82
N VAL A 31 17.23 7.85 5.10
CA VAL A 31 18.06 6.80 5.69
C VAL A 31 18.36 5.74 4.64
N GLU A 32 19.63 5.56 4.31
CA GLU A 32 20.08 4.48 3.40
C GLU A 32 20.11 3.13 4.11
N LYS A 33 20.60 3.10 5.35
CA LYS A 33 20.67 1.88 6.18
C LYS A 33 20.55 2.24 7.66
N LEU A 34 19.72 1.48 8.39
CA LEU A 34 19.56 1.62 9.84
C LEU A 34 19.51 0.24 10.51
N ASP A 35 20.51 -0.03 11.34
CA ASP A 35 20.57 -1.25 12.17
C ASP A 35 19.85 -1.01 13.50
N ILE A 36 18.56 -0.69 13.42
CA ILE A 36 17.72 -0.38 14.59
C ILE A 36 17.60 -1.60 15.52
N ALA A 37 17.62 -2.81 14.97
CA ALA A 37 17.53 -4.02 15.79
C ALA A 37 18.72 -4.15 16.72
N LYS A 38 19.94 -3.89 16.24
CA LYS A 38 21.14 -3.93 17.05
C LYS A 38 21.13 -2.86 18.15
N ILE A 39 20.66 -1.65 17.82
CA ILE A 39 20.54 -0.54 18.77
C ILE A 39 19.59 -0.92 19.90
N LEU A 40 18.37 -1.36 19.56
CA LEU A 40 17.35 -1.69 20.55
C LEU A 40 17.68 -2.96 21.36
N ASN A 41 18.27 -3.97 20.71
CA ASN A 41 18.73 -5.17 21.43
C ASN A 41 19.80 -4.81 22.47
N LYS A 42 20.75 -3.92 22.11
CA LYS A 42 21.77 -3.46 23.05
C LYS A 42 21.19 -2.69 24.23
N GLU A 43 20.16 -1.87 23.99
CA GLU A 43 19.54 -1.01 25.01
C GLU A 43 18.63 -1.81 25.94
N PHE A 44 17.81 -2.70 25.38
CA PHE A 44 16.74 -3.38 26.13
C PHE A 44 17.02 -4.86 26.42
N GLY A 45 18.03 -5.47 25.78
CA GLY A 45 18.30 -6.90 25.91
C GLY A 45 17.26 -7.83 25.29
N LEU A 46 16.38 -7.29 24.42
CA LEU A 46 15.27 -8.02 23.81
C LEU A 46 15.56 -8.38 22.35
N GLU A 47 15.01 -9.50 21.89
CA GLU A 47 14.98 -9.82 20.47
C GLU A 47 14.17 -8.76 19.71
N VAL A 48 14.66 -8.33 18.53
CA VAL A 48 13.98 -7.35 17.69
C VAL A 48 13.61 -8.01 16.37
N LYS A 49 12.34 -7.92 16.00
CA LYS A 49 11.79 -8.40 14.72
C LYS A 49 11.30 -7.23 13.90
N ILE A 50 11.79 -7.11 12.67
CA ILE A 50 11.43 -6.01 11.76
C ILE A 50 10.78 -6.60 10.51
N LYS A 51 9.68 -5.99 10.07
CA LYS A 51 9.03 -6.32 8.81
C LYS A 51 8.53 -5.04 8.14
N ASN A 52 8.39 -5.08 6.80
CA ASN A 52 7.79 -3.97 6.07
C ASN A 52 6.36 -3.67 6.56
N ASP A 53 5.99 -2.40 6.63
CA ASP A 53 4.73 -1.90 7.18
C ASP A 53 3.49 -2.44 6.44
N ALA A 54 3.50 -2.44 5.10
CA ALA A 54 2.40 -2.99 4.31
C ALA A 54 2.27 -4.52 4.49
N LYS A 55 3.39 -5.23 4.65
CA LYS A 55 3.37 -6.68 4.98
C LYS A 55 2.83 -6.92 6.38
N CYS A 56 3.18 -6.09 7.37
CA CYS A 56 2.60 -6.17 8.72
C CYS A 56 1.09 -5.96 8.70
N ALA A 57 0.60 -4.97 7.94
CA ALA A 57 -0.82 -4.72 7.79
C ALA A 57 -1.54 -5.89 7.12
N GLY A 58 -0.96 -6.48 6.06
CA GLY A 58 -1.51 -7.67 5.42
C GLY A 58 -1.56 -8.89 6.35
N ILE A 59 -0.53 -9.10 7.18
CA ILE A 59 -0.54 -10.16 8.21
C ILE A 59 -1.67 -9.92 9.21
N ALA A 60 -1.86 -8.69 9.67
CA ALA A 60 -2.93 -8.35 10.60
C ALA A 60 -4.32 -8.60 10.00
N GLU A 61 -4.54 -8.23 8.73
CA GLU A 61 -5.78 -8.51 8.01
C GLU A 61 -6.03 -10.00 7.81
N SER A 62 -5.00 -10.79 7.49
CA SER A 62 -5.11 -12.23 7.34
C SER A 62 -5.38 -12.96 8.66
N MET A 63 -4.86 -12.47 9.78
CA MET A 63 -5.03 -13.11 11.08
C MET A 63 -6.32 -12.66 11.81
N TYR A 64 -6.65 -11.39 11.71
CA TYR A 64 -7.67 -10.75 12.56
C TYR A 64 -8.71 -9.94 11.79
N GLY A 65 -8.44 -9.61 10.52
CA GLY A 65 -9.24 -8.68 9.73
C GLY A 65 -10.14 -9.35 8.69
N SER A 66 -10.39 -8.61 7.62
CA SER A 66 -11.38 -8.94 6.59
C SER A 66 -10.97 -10.13 5.70
N THR A 67 -9.68 -10.45 5.61
CA THR A 67 -9.19 -11.59 4.80
C THR A 67 -9.02 -12.87 5.60
N LYS A 68 -9.29 -12.87 6.91
CA LYS A 68 -9.17 -14.04 7.79
C LYS A 68 -9.87 -15.32 7.28
N PRO A 69 -11.06 -15.26 6.64
CA PRO A 69 -11.75 -16.47 6.18
C PRO A 69 -11.12 -17.09 4.92
N ALA A 70 -10.25 -16.36 4.19
CA ALA A 70 -9.65 -16.78 2.94
C ALA A 70 -8.26 -17.37 3.14
N GLN A 71 -7.97 -18.50 2.46
CA GLN A 71 -6.64 -19.10 2.47
C GLN A 71 -5.69 -18.38 1.50
N ASP A 72 -6.23 -17.97 0.34
CA ASP A 72 -5.52 -17.25 -0.70
C ASP A 72 -6.06 -15.83 -0.77
N ASN A 73 -5.26 -14.88 -0.33
CA ASN A 73 -5.70 -13.50 -0.26
C ASN A 73 -4.58 -12.51 -0.55
N ILE A 74 -4.99 -11.31 -0.97
CA ILE A 74 -4.09 -10.18 -1.21
C ILE A 74 -4.53 -9.01 -0.36
N TYR A 75 -3.58 -8.37 0.29
CA TYR A 75 -3.72 -7.06 0.88
C TYR A 75 -2.99 -6.02 0.05
N LEU A 76 -3.68 -4.94 -0.33
CA LEU A 76 -3.12 -3.76 -0.98
C LEU A 76 -3.22 -2.57 -0.04
N CYS A 77 -2.09 -1.91 0.22
CA CYS A 77 -2.03 -0.67 0.97
C CYS A 77 -1.88 0.52 0.02
N LEU A 78 -2.96 1.26 -0.21
CA LEU A 78 -2.96 2.46 -1.04
C LEU A 78 -2.82 3.69 -0.14
N GLY A 79 -1.60 4.22 -0.10
CA GLY A 79 -1.20 5.37 0.72
C GLY A 79 -0.34 6.37 -0.07
N THR A 80 0.81 6.73 0.46
CA THR A 80 1.82 7.56 -0.25
C THR A 80 2.34 6.85 -1.51
N GLY A 81 2.46 5.53 -1.44
CA GLY A 81 2.73 4.63 -2.55
C GLY A 81 1.73 3.48 -2.55
N ILE A 82 2.07 2.37 -3.21
CA ILE A 82 1.32 1.12 -3.16
C ILE A 82 2.23 0.02 -2.66
N GLY A 83 1.94 -0.51 -1.48
CA GLY A 83 2.53 -1.71 -0.95
C GLY A 83 1.51 -2.83 -0.81
N GLY A 84 1.94 -4.01 -0.37
CA GLY A 84 1.00 -5.09 -0.12
C GLY A 84 1.63 -6.39 0.35
N ALA A 85 0.77 -7.39 0.50
CA ALA A 85 1.12 -8.75 0.86
C ALA A 85 0.20 -9.73 0.14
N ALA A 86 0.73 -10.88 -0.28
CA ALA A 86 -0.07 -12.00 -0.78
C ALA A 86 0.09 -13.19 0.16
N PHE A 87 -0.98 -13.94 0.32
CA PHE A 87 -1.02 -15.19 1.06
C PHE A 87 -1.51 -16.30 0.14
N ILE A 88 -0.84 -17.44 0.18
CA ILE A 88 -1.20 -18.67 -0.52
C ILE A 88 -1.20 -19.79 0.51
N ASN A 89 -2.32 -20.53 0.61
CA ASN A 89 -2.52 -21.58 1.61
C ASN A 89 -2.24 -21.04 3.04
N ASN A 90 -2.76 -19.86 3.39
CA ASN A 90 -2.53 -19.16 4.66
C ASN A 90 -1.07 -18.79 4.96
N LYS A 91 -0.18 -18.83 3.97
CA LYS A 91 1.23 -18.49 4.15
C LYS A 91 1.56 -17.21 3.40
N LEU A 92 2.20 -16.27 4.09
CA LEU A 92 2.73 -15.07 3.46
C LEU A 92 3.74 -15.46 2.37
N VAL A 93 3.53 -14.97 1.16
CA VAL A 93 4.49 -15.13 0.06
C VAL A 93 5.66 -14.18 0.29
N GLU A 94 6.82 -14.73 0.60
CA GLU A 94 8.04 -13.97 0.80
C GLU A 94 9.04 -14.22 -0.33
N PRO A 95 9.52 -13.17 -1.02
CA PRO A 95 10.51 -13.32 -2.06
C PRO A 95 11.86 -13.71 -1.45
N ARG A 96 12.57 -14.61 -2.14
CA ARG A 96 13.85 -15.13 -1.66
C ARG A 96 14.88 -14.04 -1.39
N TYR A 97 14.93 -13.03 -2.24
CA TYR A 97 15.93 -11.95 -2.18
C TYR A 97 15.37 -10.64 -1.58
N LYS A 98 14.20 -10.68 -0.96
CA LYS A 98 13.53 -9.55 -0.30
C LYS A 98 13.18 -8.34 -1.18
N SER A 99 13.52 -8.38 -2.48
CA SER A 99 13.28 -7.31 -3.46
C SER A 99 12.07 -7.54 -4.37
N GLY A 100 11.34 -8.63 -4.19
CA GLY A 100 10.11 -8.93 -4.93
C GLY A 100 8.85 -8.63 -4.12
N MET A 101 7.71 -8.91 -4.75
CA MET A 101 6.38 -8.64 -4.15
C MET A 101 6.10 -7.16 -3.92
N GLU A 102 6.67 -6.32 -4.79
CA GLU A 102 6.48 -4.86 -4.79
C GLU A 102 5.38 -4.51 -5.79
N PHE A 103 4.12 -4.70 -5.39
CA PHE A 103 2.95 -4.56 -6.27
C PHE A 103 2.84 -3.17 -6.89
N GLY A 104 3.21 -2.12 -6.15
CA GLY A 104 3.21 -0.75 -6.65
C GLY A 104 4.16 -0.51 -7.83
N HIS A 105 5.17 -1.36 -8.00
CA HIS A 105 6.13 -1.24 -9.09
C HIS A 105 5.82 -2.12 -10.31
N MET A 106 4.68 -2.83 -10.33
CA MET A 106 4.19 -3.46 -11.55
C MET A 106 3.98 -2.39 -12.63
N ILE A 107 4.49 -2.62 -13.83
CA ILE A 107 4.29 -1.74 -14.97
C ILE A 107 2.90 -2.01 -15.54
N ILE A 108 1.99 -1.05 -15.40
CA ILE A 108 0.63 -1.11 -15.91
C ILE A 108 0.41 -0.25 -17.16
N GLN A 109 1.37 0.60 -17.47
CA GLN A 109 1.35 1.47 -18.64
C GLN A 109 2.74 1.53 -19.27
N LYS A 110 2.88 0.99 -20.50
CA LYS A 110 4.12 1.09 -21.24
C LYS A 110 4.47 2.57 -21.53
N ASP A 111 5.72 2.94 -21.31
CA ASP A 111 6.26 4.29 -21.55
C ASP A 111 5.46 5.39 -20.78
N GLY A 112 4.84 5.01 -19.65
CA GLY A 112 4.00 5.89 -18.85
C GLY A 112 4.77 6.81 -17.90
N ARG A 113 4.11 7.18 -16.80
CA ARG A 113 4.63 8.15 -15.80
C ARG A 113 5.94 7.65 -15.19
N GLU A 114 6.88 8.58 -14.96
CA GLU A 114 8.15 8.26 -14.31
C GLU A 114 7.93 7.82 -12.85
N CYS A 115 8.63 6.77 -12.44
CA CYS A 115 8.62 6.27 -11.08
C CYS A 115 9.96 6.50 -10.40
N LYS A 116 9.96 6.77 -9.10
CA LYS A 116 11.17 6.93 -8.29
C LYS A 116 12.05 5.69 -8.23
N CYS A 117 11.52 4.50 -8.58
CA CYS A 117 12.31 3.28 -8.71
C CYS A 117 13.20 3.24 -9.97
N GLY A 118 13.15 4.25 -10.84
CA GLY A 118 13.89 4.33 -12.09
C GLY A 118 13.14 3.77 -13.31
N SER A 119 11.97 3.12 -13.11
CA SER A 119 11.12 2.61 -14.19
C SER A 119 10.07 3.62 -14.60
N LYS A 120 9.33 3.34 -15.69
CA LYS A 120 8.15 4.10 -16.13
C LYS A 120 6.90 3.23 -16.09
N GLY A 121 5.76 3.85 -15.82
CA GLY A 121 4.46 3.20 -15.88
C GLY A 121 4.09 2.32 -14.67
N CYS A 122 4.78 2.48 -13.55
CA CYS A 122 4.49 1.74 -12.32
C CYS A 122 3.09 2.03 -11.79
N PHE A 123 2.42 1.02 -11.25
CA PHE A 123 1.07 1.07 -10.71
C PHE A 123 0.87 2.21 -9.69
N GLU A 124 1.83 2.40 -8.78
CA GLU A 124 1.74 3.45 -7.75
C GLU A 124 1.72 4.87 -8.33
N THR A 125 2.30 5.09 -9.52
CA THR A 125 2.32 6.41 -10.16
C THR A 125 0.98 6.84 -10.73
N TYR A 126 0.00 5.92 -10.75
CA TYR A 126 -1.38 6.15 -11.18
C TYR A 126 -2.37 5.99 -10.03
N CYS A 127 -2.15 5.04 -9.13
CA CYS A 127 -3.15 4.58 -8.18
C CYS A 127 -2.79 4.77 -6.71
N SER A 128 -1.65 5.40 -6.37
CA SER A 128 -1.45 5.79 -4.98
C SER A 128 -2.42 6.90 -4.57
N MET A 129 -2.85 6.90 -3.31
CA MET A 129 -3.70 7.96 -2.78
C MET A 129 -3.02 9.32 -2.80
N LYS A 130 -1.68 9.35 -2.76
CA LYS A 130 -0.91 10.59 -2.93
C LYS A 130 -1.14 11.20 -4.32
N VAL A 131 -1.13 10.38 -5.37
CA VAL A 131 -1.35 10.83 -6.76
C VAL A 131 -2.77 11.35 -6.91
N LEU A 132 -3.78 10.58 -6.52
CA LEU A 132 -5.18 10.99 -6.60
C LEU A 132 -5.45 12.31 -5.87
N LYS A 133 -4.94 12.44 -4.65
CA LYS A 133 -5.09 13.67 -3.85
C LYS A 133 -4.43 14.87 -4.53
N ARG A 134 -3.25 14.71 -5.09
CA ARG A 134 -2.55 15.77 -5.81
C ARG A 134 -3.35 16.22 -7.04
N GLU A 135 -3.76 15.29 -7.90
CA GLU A 135 -4.48 15.61 -9.13
C GLU A 135 -5.82 16.31 -8.86
N ILE A 136 -6.54 15.90 -7.81
CA ILE A 136 -7.77 16.56 -7.40
C ILE A 136 -7.49 17.95 -6.81
N SER A 137 -6.45 18.08 -5.98
CA SER A 137 -6.08 19.38 -5.40
C SER A 137 -5.70 20.39 -6.47
N GLU A 138 -4.90 19.97 -7.45
CA GLU A 138 -4.51 20.79 -8.60
C GLU A 138 -5.75 21.22 -9.42
N THR A 139 -6.69 20.30 -9.66
CA THR A 139 -7.91 20.56 -10.44
C THR A 139 -8.90 21.48 -9.73
N LEU A 140 -8.98 21.38 -8.41
CA LEU A 140 -9.86 22.23 -7.58
C LEU A 140 -9.18 23.50 -7.08
N GLU A 141 -7.91 23.71 -7.42
CA GLU A 141 -7.11 24.86 -6.94
C GLU A 141 -7.11 24.96 -5.39
N LEU A 142 -7.04 23.81 -4.72
CA LEU A 142 -7.03 23.75 -3.26
C LEU A 142 -5.71 24.29 -2.71
N ASN A 143 -5.77 24.86 -1.53
CA ASN A 143 -4.61 25.45 -0.87
C ASN A 143 -3.58 24.36 -0.53
N GLU A 144 -2.28 24.59 -0.81
CA GLU A 144 -1.18 23.62 -0.53
C GLU A 144 -1.09 23.19 0.95
N ASN A 145 -1.67 23.98 1.86
CA ASN A 145 -1.73 23.71 3.30
C ASN A 145 -2.88 22.75 3.70
N GLU A 146 -3.72 22.32 2.78
CA GLU A 146 -4.77 21.38 3.11
C GLU A 146 -4.20 19.98 3.34
N THR A 147 -4.38 19.50 4.56
CA THR A 147 -3.89 18.17 4.97
C THR A 147 -4.76 17.06 4.40
N GLY A 148 -4.22 15.83 4.39
CA GLY A 148 -4.84 14.67 3.78
C GLY A 148 -6.31 14.37 4.15
N ALA A 149 -6.78 14.81 5.32
CA ALA A 149 -8.18 14.67 5.73
C ALA A 149 -9.10 15.64 4.99
N ASN A 150 -8.69 16.89 4.82
CA ASN A 150 -9.47 17.90 4.10
C ASN A 150 -9.64 17.52 2.63
N ILE A 151 -8.57 17.06 1.98
CA ILE A 151 -8.63 16.60 0.58
C ILE A 151 -9.62 15.44 0.41
N VAL A 152 -9.68 14.49 1.36
CA VAL A 152 -10.67 13.40 1.32
C VAL A 152 -12.09 13.95 1.40
N ASN A 153 -12.33 14.94 2.27
CA ASN A 153 -13.64 15.58 2.37
C ASN A 153 -14.01 16.33 1.07
N GLU A 154 -13.04 16.99 0.44
CA GLU A 154 -13.25 17.64 -0.86
C GLU A 154 -13.54 16.63 -1.97
N ILE A 155 -12.85 15.50 -2.02
CA ILE A 155 -13.20 14.40 -2.95
C ILE A 155 -14.66 13.98 -2.75
N ARG A 156 -15.09 13.77 -1.51
CA ARG A 156 -16.47 13.36 -1.21
C ARG A 156 -17.51 14.40 -1.63
N LYS A 157 -17.25 15.68 -1.38
CA LYS A 157 -18.16 16.78 -1.77
C LYS A 157 -18.29 16.92 -3.28
N HIS A 158 -17.23 16.68 -4.01
CA HIS A 158 -17.13 16.97 -5.44
C HIS A 158 -17.06 15.73 -6.33
N ILE A 159 -17.40 14.54 -5.81
CA ILE A 159 -17.26 13.27 -6.54
C ILE A 159 -18.00 13.26 -7.91
N ASP A 160 -19.07 14.04 -8.03
CA ASP A 160 -19.88 14.19 -9.25
C ASP A 160 -19.56 15.48 -10.02
N ASP A 161 -18.59 16.30 -9.57
CA ASP A 161 -18.15 17.49 -10.29
C ASP A 161 -17.54 17.09 -11.64
N LEU A 162 -17.95 17.75 -12.71
CA LEU A 162 -17.50 17.48 -14.08
C LEU A 162 -15.99 17.62 -14.27
N ARG A 163 -15.29 18.36 -13.40
CA ARG A 163 -13.83 18.51 -13.43
C ARG A 163 -13.11 17.32 -12.80
N ILE A 164 -13.70 16.71 -11.76
CA ILE A 164 -13.09 15.63 -11.00
C ILE A 164 -13.52 14.26 -11.50
N LYS A 165 -14.73 14.14 -12.01
CA LYS A 165 -15.28 12.88 -12.49
C LYS A 165 -14.34 12.14 -13.46
N PRO A 166 -13.73 12.77 -14.47
CA PRO A 166 -12.78 12.09 -15.36
C PRO A 166 -11.54 11.57 -14.63
N LEU A 167 -11.03 12.30 -13.61
CA LEU A 167 -9.89 11.84 -12.81
C LEU A 167 -10.22 10.59 -12.00
N ILE A 168 -11.40 10.55 -11.41
CA ILE A 168 -11.88 9.37 -10.66
C ILE A 168 -12.09 8.18 -11.61
N GLU A 169 -12.64 8.40 -12.80
CA GLU A 169 -12.83 7.36 -13.80
C GLU A 169 -11.48 6.79 -14.28
N GLU A 170 -10.52 7.64 -14.60
CA GLU A 170 -9.17 7.22 -14.98
C GLU A 170 -8.48 6.47 -13.83
N TYR A 171 -8.57 6.98 -12.60
CA TYR A 171 -8.05 6.31 -11.40
C TYR A 171 -8.62 4.89 -11.25
N VAL A 172 -9.94 4.74 -11.39
CA VAL A 172 -10.62 3.44 -11.30
C VAL A 172 -10.15 2.49 -12.40
N GLN A 173 -9.97 2.98 -13.63
CA GLN A 173 -9.49 2.17 -14.75
C GLN A 173 -8.09 1.63 -14.52
N TYR A 174 -7.16 2.47 -14.08
CA TYR A 174 -5.79 2.02 -13.75
C TYR A 174 -5.77 1.10 -12.53
N LEU A 175 -6.59 1.37 -11.53
CA LEU A 175 -6.72 0.51 -10.36
C LEU A 175 -7.25 -0.89 -10.75
N ALA A 176 -8.23 -0.93 -11.66
CA ALA A 176 -8.76 -2.19 -12.20
C ALA A 176 -7.71 -2.98 -12.97
N ILE A 177 -6.86 -2.32 -13.79
CA ILE A 177 -5.76 -2.98 -14.49
C ILE A 177 -4.78 -3.63 -13.48
N GLY A 178 -4.35 -2.88 -12.47
CA GLY A 178 -3.44 -3.41 -11.46
C GLY A 178 -4.03 -4.60 -10.68
N ILE A 179 -5.30 -4.51 -10.31
CA ILE A 179 -6.01 -5.58 -9.60
C ILE A 179 -6.24 -6.79 -10.51
N ALA A 180 -6.63 -6.60 -11.77
CA ALA A 180 -6.80 -7.70 -12.73
C ALA A 180 -5.49 -8.48 -12.93
N ASN A 181 -4.34 -7.79 -13.00
CA ASN A 181 -3.04 -8.46 -13.06
C ASN A 181 -2.79 -9.33 -11.82
N LEU A 182 -3.12 -8.84 -10.62
CA LEU A 182 -2.98 -9.61 -9.40
C LEU A 182 -3.94 -10.81 -9.34
N ILE A 183 -5.17 -10.65 -9.82
CA ILE A 183 -6.14 -11.74 -9.96
C ILE A 183 -5.58 -12.83 -10.88
N ASN A 184 -5.08 -12.45 -12.06
CA ASN A 184 -4.54 -13.39 -13.04
C ASN A 184 -3.27 -14.12 -12.56
N ILE A 185 -2.49 -13.52 -11.66
CA ILE A 185 -1.25 -14.13 -11.15
C ILE A 185 -1.51 -15.01 -9.94
N PHE A 186 -2.39 -14.60 -9.03
CA PHE A 186 -2.55 -15.21 -7.71
C PHE A 186 -3.89 -15.94 -7.51
N GLU A 187 -4.90 -15.65 -8.35
CA GLU A 187 -6.27 -16.19 -8.23
C GLU A 187 -6.81 -16.13 -6.78
N PRO A 188 -6.75 -14.96 -6.11
CA PRO A 188 -7.08 -14.86 -4.71
C PRO A 188 -8.59 -14.95 -4.46
N GLU A 189 -8.99 -15.54 -3.34
CA GLU A 189 -10.38 -15.55 -2.87
C GLU A 189 -10.85 -14.14 -2.47
N ILE A 190 -9.96 -13.35 -1.87
CA ILE A 190 -10.25 -11.99 -1.39
C ILE A 190 -9.07 -11.05 -1.71
N ILE A 191 -9.39 -9.86 -2.21
CA ILE A 191 -8.47 -8.73 -2.24
C ILE A 191 -8.99 -7.66 -1.27
N CYS A 192 -8.21 -7.37 -0.23
CA CYS A 192 -8.47 -6.30 0.72
C CYS A 192 -7.66 -5.06 0.34
N ILE A 193 -8.30 -3.91 0.33
CA ILE A 193 -7.65 -2.63 0.06
C ILE A 193 -7.68 -1.77 1.33
N GLY A 194 -6.50 -1.45 1.83
CA GLY A 194 -6.30 -0.62 3.02
C GLY A 194 -5.55 0.68 2.72
N GLY A 195 -4.91 1.23 3.77
CA GLY A 195 -4.26 2.52 3.69
C GLY A 195 -5.27 3.68 3.69
N SER A 196 -4.87 4.87 3.24
CA SER A 196 -5.79 6.01 3.21
C SER A 196 -6.93 5.89 2.17
N PHE A 197 -6.92 4.86 1.35
CA PHE A 197 -8.01 4.50 0.45
C PHE A 197 -9.32 4.22 1.19
N VAL A 198 -9.26 3.70 2.42
CA VAL A 198 -10.46 3.35 3.22
C VAL A 198 -11.41 4.54 3.41
N TYR A 199 -10.89 5.76 3.37
CA TYR A 199 -11.70 6.96 3.53
C TYR A 199 -12.56 7.33 2.30
N ILE A 200 -12.30 6.72 1.13
CA ILE A 200 -13.08 6.91 -0.10
C ILE A 200 -13.51 5.58 -0.73
N GLY A 201 -13.21 4.47 -0.08
CA GLY A 201 -13.46 3.13 -0.60
C GLY A 201 -14.93 2.88 -0.96
N ASP A 202 -15.85 3.37 -0.16
CA ASP A 202 -17.30 3.30 -0.41
C ASP A 202 -17.73 3.97 -1.73
N LEU A 203 -17.03 5.02 -2.17
CA LEU A 203 -17.29 5.74 -3.43
C LEU A 203 -16.65 5.05 -4.64
N ILE A 204 -15.49 4.42 -4.44
CA ILE A 204 -14.66 3.86 -5.51
C ILE A 204 -14.96 2.38 -5.77
N ILE A 205 -15.15 1.57 -4.74
CA ILE A 205 -15.31 0.11 -4.87
C ILE A 205 -16.47 -0.30 -5.79
N PRO A 206 -17.66 0.33 -5.76
CA PRO A 206 -18.73 -0.04 -6.69
C PRO A 206 -18.34 0.15 -8.16
N LYS A 207 -17.65 1.25 -8.49
CA LYS A 207 -17.15 1.55 -9.84
C LYS A 207 -16.04 0.57 -10.24
N LEU A 208 -15.12 0.29 -9.31
CA LEU A 208 -14.02 -0.64 -9.50
C LEU A 208 -14.49 -2.08 -9.77
N LYS A 209 -15.48 -2.57 -9.03
CA LYS A 209 -16.07 -3.90 -9.27
C LYS A 209 -16.64 -4.02 -10.67
N LYS A 210 -17.37 -3.00 -11.14
CA LYS A 210 -17.90 -2.96 -12.50
C LYS A 210 -16.77 -3.01 -13.54
N GLU A 211 -15.75 -2.18 -13.37
CA GLU A 211 -14.62 -2.09 -14.30
C GLU A 211 -13.80 -3.40 -14.38
N ILE A 212 -13.64 -4.11 -13.26
CA ILE A 212 -12.98 -5.42 -13.24
C ILE A 212 -13.82 -6.47 -13.96
N GLN A 213 -15.14 -6.50 -13.76
CA GLN A 213 -16.03 -7.44 -14.43
C GLN A 213 -16.05 -7.27 -15.96
N GLU A 214 -15.83 -6.06 -16.45
CA GLU A 214 -15.77 -5.77 -17.89
C GLU A 214 -14.43 -6.20 -18.53
N LYS A 215 -13.39 -6.41 -17.72
CA LYS A 215 -12.03 -6.79 -18.18
C LYS A 215 -11.71 -8.28 -18.04
N GLY A 216 -12.46 -9.00 -17.26
CA GLY A 216 -12.24 -10.43 -16.99
C GLY A 216 -13.44 -11.28 -17.14
#